data_e2a43a4fcee4633128bf6eafe66e38aa
#
_entry.id   e2a43a4fcee4633128bf6eafe66e38aa
#
_cell.length_a   1.000
_cell.length_b   1.000
_cell.length_c   1.000
_cell.angle_alpha   90.00
_cell.angle_beta   90.00
_cell.angle_gamma   90.00
#
_symmetry.space_group_name_H-M   'P 1'
#
loop_
_entity.id
_entity.type
_entity.pdbx_description
1 polymer ?
#
loop_
_entity_poly.entity_id
_entity_poly.type
_entity_poly.pdbx_seq_one_letter_code
_entity_poly.pdbx_strand_id
1 'polypeptide(L)'
;MSAEDLDNYENDAELALYKEYRDVIKLFTYVVETERRFYLANKVDFNVRSAGQDVYFDVQLTDAWVWDVYRPSRFVKNVRIVTFKDVNVEEVQKTDIDIPDDMG
;
A
#
# COMPACT_ATOMS: atom_id res chain seq x y z
N MET A 1 -1.99 23.91 21.01
CA MET A 1 -2.18 23.73 19.57
C MET A 1 -3.64 23.78 19.25
N SER A 2 -4.04 24.54 18.26
CA SER A 2 -5.44 24.65 17.89
C SER A 2 -5.81 23.49 16.95
N ALA A 3 -7.12 23.28 16.80
CA ALA A 3 -7.59 22.25 15.87
C ALA A 3 -7.18 22.58 14.44
N GLU A 4 -7.12 23.85 14.14
CA GLU A 4 -6.73 24.29 12.80
C GLU A 4 -5.27 23.96 12.52
N ASP A 5 -4.41 24.13 13.50
CA ASP A 5 -2.99 23.79 13.33
C ASP A 5 -2.81 22.29 13.14
N LEU A 6 -3.60 21.51 13.86
CA LEU A 6 -3.51 20.06 13.74
C LEU A 6 -4.00 19.60 12.38
N ASP A 7 -5.09 20.17 11.88
CA ASP A 7 -5.59 19.83 10.55
C ASP A 7 -4.58 20.16 9.47
N ASN A 8 -3.92 21.33 9.59
CA ASN A 8 -2.90 21.70 8.61
C ASN A 8 -1.73 20.76 8.64
N TYR A 9 -1.31 20.32 9.82
CA TYR A 9 -0.21 19.37 9.94
C TYR A 9 -0.57 18.05 9.28
N GLU A 10 -1.78 17.55 9.49
CA GLU A 10 -2.20 16.29 8.90
C GLU A 10 -2.31 16.40 7.38
N ASN A 11 -2.83 17.50 6.89
CA ASN A 11 -2.93 17.71 5.45
C ASN A 11 -1.56 17.77 4.80
N ASP A 12 -0.61 18.43 5.44
CA ASP A 12 0.75 18.53 4.92
C ASP A 12 1.43 17.16 4.92
N ALA A 13 1.20 16.37 5.98
CA ALA A 13 1.77 15.04 6.08
C ALA A 13 1.21 14.12 5.01
N GLU A 14 -0.10 14.22 4.74
CA GLU A 14 -0.71 13.40 3.70
C GLU A 14 -0.26 13.81 2.32
N LEU A 15 -0.08 15.10 2.08
CA LEU A 15 0.42 15.55 0.81
C LEU A 15 1.84 15.06 0.56
N ALA A 16 2.69 15.12 1.59
CA ALA A 16 4.04 14.62 1.49
C ALA A 16 4.05 13.12 1.21
N LEU A 17 3.15 12.38 1.85
CA LEU A 17 3.03 10.95 1.65
C LEU A 17 2.58 10.64 0.23
N TYR A 18 1.64 11.40 -0.30
CA TYR A 18 1.18 11.21 -1.67
C TYR A 18 2.30 11.47 -2.67
N LYS A 19 3.12 12.46 -2.42
CA LYS A 19 4.27 12.73 -3.28
C LYS A 19 5.28 11.59 -3.22
N GLU A 20 5.52 11.06 -2.03
CA GLU A 20 6.40 9.90 -1.88
C GLU A 20 5.82 8.70 -2.64
N TYR A 21 4.54 8.46 -2.50
CA TYR A 21 3.86 7.37 -3.19
C TYR A 21 4.07 7.45 -4.70
N ARG A 22 3.89 8.63 -5.27
CA ARG A 22 4.08 8.83 -6.71
C ARG A 22 5.48 8.47 -7.16
N ASP A 23 6.47 8.72 -6.29
CA ASP A 23 7.85 8.44 -6.65
C ASP A 23 8.18 6.95 -6.47
N VAL A 24 7.61 6.31 -5.45
CA VAL A 24 8.00 4.94 -5.14
C VAL A 24 7.18 3.89 -5.87
N ILE A 25 5.98 4.24 -6.36
CA ILE A 25 5.12 3.22 -6.96
C ILE A 25 5.80 2.51 -8.13
N LYS A 26 6.64 3.19 -8.87
CA LYS A 26 7.33 2.58 -10.00
C LYS A 26 8.42 1.62 -9.58
N LEU A 27 8.76 1.58 -8.30
CA LEU A 27 9.75 0.65 -7.77
C LEU A 27 9.12 -0.68 -7.35
N PHE A 28 7.79 -0.76 -7.35
CA PHE A 28 7.10 -1.92 -6.81
C PHE A 28 6.25 -2.62 -7.87
N THR A 29 6.01 -3.91 -7.63
CA THR A 29 5.30 -4.75 -8.59
C THR A 29 3.82 -4.86 -8.27
N TYR A 30 3.44 -4.83 -7.00
CA TYR A 30 2.08 -5.10 -6.58
C TYR A 30 1.53 -4.00 -5.70
N VAL A 31 0.22 -3.78 -5.84
CA VAL A 31 -0.57 -2.96 -4.93
C VAL A 31 -1.42 -3.90 -4.10
N VAL A 32 -1.39 -3.73 -2.79
CA VAL A 32 -2.18 -4.55 -1.89
C VAL A 32 -3.05 -3.63 -1.04
N GLU A 33 -4.35 -3.86 -1.09
CA GLU A 33 -5.30 -3.05 -0.36
C GLU A 33 -6.07 -3.90 0.62
N THR A 34 -6.12 -3.45 1.87
CA THR A 34 -6.94 -4.07 2.89
C THR A 34 -7.92 -3.04 3.41
N GLU A 35 -8.81 -3.47 4.28
CA GLU A 35 -9.76 -2.57 4.90
C GLU A 35 -9.05 -1.44 5.64
N ARG A 36 -7.86 -1.70 6.15
CA ARG A 36 -7.17 -0.75 7.02
C ARG A 36 -6.05 0.01 6.34
N ARG A 37 -5.39 -0.61 5.37
CA ARG A 37 -4.14 -0.06 4.86
C ARG A 37 -3.97 -0.33 3.39
N PHE A 38 -3.13 0.49 2.80
CA PHE A 38 -2.71 0.35 1.42
C PHE A 38 -1.20 0.09 1.43
N TYR A 39 -0.78 -0.87 0.62
CA TYR A 39 0.63 -1.27 0.55
C TYR A 39 1.08 -1.35 -0.89
N LEU A 40 2.37 -1.10 -1.10
CA LEU A 40 3.06 -1.54 -2.31
C LEU A 40 4.01 -2.65 -1.90
N ALA A 41 4.27 -3.61 -2.78
CA ALA A 41 5.17 -4.70 -2.46
C ALA A 41 5.81 -5.25 -3.72
N ASN A 42 7.00 -5.81 -3.58
CA ASN A 42 7.65 -6.48 -4.70
C ASN A 42 7.35 -7.96 -4.73
N LYS A 43 6.92 -8.52 -3.62
CA LYS A 43 6.57 -9.94 -3.57
C LYS A 43 5.36 -10.10 -2.65
N VAL A 44 4.40 -10.91 -3.11
CA VAL A 44 3.18 -11.18 -2.36
C VAL A 44 2.99 -12.68 -2.29
N ASP A 45 2.84 -13.19 -1.08
CA ASP A 45 2.51 -14.59 -0.85
C ASP A 45 1.11 -14.60 -0.23
N PHE A 46 0.12 -14.96 -1.02
CA PHE A 46 -1.28 -14.87 -0.64
C PHE A 46 -1.81 -16.24 -0.29
N ASN A 47 -2.21 -16.44 0.95
CA ASN A 47 -2.70 -17.73 1.42
C ASN A 47 -4.09 -17.60 1.99
N VAL A 48 -4.93 -18.60 1.71
CA VAL A 48 -6.27 -18.70 2.27
C VAL A 48 -6.24 -19.83 3.30
N ARG A 49 -6.65 -19.53 4.51
CA ARG A 49 -6.60 -20.49 5.60
C ARG A 49 -7.97 -20.63 6.24
N SER A 50 -8.13 -21.68 7.03
CA SER A 50 -9.37 -21.94 7.72
C SER A 50 -9.17 -21.91 9.22
N ALA A 51 -10.16 -21.35 9.92
CA ALA A 51 -10.21 -21.38 11.37
C ALA A 51 -11.62 -21.82 11.72
N GLY A 52 -11.79 -23.12 11.99
CA GLY A 52 -13.13 -23.68 12.17
C GLY A 52 -13.91 -23.63 10.86
N GLN A 53 -15.04 -22.96 10.89
CA GLN A 53 -15.86 -22.78 9.69
C GLN A 53 -15.55 -21.47 8.97
N ASP A 54 -14.68 -20.65 9.55
CA ASP A 54 -14.36 -19.36 8.98
C ASP A 54 -13.13 -19.47 8.10
N VAL A 55 -13.07 -18.61 7.09
CA VAL A 55 -11.94 -18.53 6.20
C VAL A 55 -11.29 -17.16 6.39
N TYR A 56 -9.97 -17.14 6.43
CA TYR A 56 -9.26 -15.89 6.56
C TYR A 56 -8.06 -15.88 5.61
N PHE A 57 -7.53 -14.67 5.41
CA PHE A 57 -6.39 -14.47 4.52
C PHE A 57 -5.14 -14.24 5.34
N ASP A 58 -4.06 -14.88 4.90
CA ASP A 58 -2.74 -14.74 5.51
C ASP A 58 -1.81 -14.33 4.37
N VAL A 59 -1.47 -13.05 4.32
CA VAL A 59 -0.73 -12.49 3.20
C VAL A 59 0.62 -12.00 3.71
N GLN A 60 1.67 -12.42 3.04
CA GLN A 60 3.01 -11.95 3.39
C GLN A 60 3.56 -11.12 2.26
N LEU A 61 4.05 -9.93 2.60
CA LEU A 61 4.64 -9.02 1.64
C LEU A 61 6.12 -8.92 1.90
N THR A 62 6.89 -8.88 0.84
CA THR A 62 8.34 -8.70 0.94
C THR A 62 8.71 -7.43 0.18
N ASP A 63 9.60 -6.64 0.78
CA ASP A 63 10.03 -5.35 0.24
C ASP A 63 8.79 -4.50 -0.03
N ALA A 64 8.24 -3.96 1.04
CA ALA A 64 6.96 -3.27 0.98
C ALA A 64 7.10 -1.80 1.33
N TRP A 65 6.12 -1.04 0.91
CA TRP A 65 5.94 0.36 1.29
C TRP A 65 4.51 0.48 1.83
N VAL A 66 4.36 1.09 3.00
CA VAL A 66 3.09 1.15 3.71
C VAL A 66 2.57 2.58 3.72
N TRP A 67 1.34 2.75 3.29
CA TRP A 67 0.70 4.08 3.33
C TRP A 67 0.27 4.35 4.77
N ASP A 68 1.13 5.04 5.51
CA ASP A 68 0.89 5.33 6.92
C ASP A 68 1.67 6.58 7.29
N VAL A 69 0.96 7.70 7.46
CA VAL A 69 1.58 9.00 7.73
C VAL A 69 2.32 9.02 9.06
N TYR A 70 2.00 8.08 9.96
CA TYR A 70 2.58 8.10 11.29
C TYR A 70 3.85 7.26 11.41
N ARG A 71 4.25 6.58 10.36
CA ARG A 71 5.49 5.80 10.39
C ARG A 71 6.70 6.69 10.13
N PRO A 72 7.78 6.53 10.91
CA PRO A 72 9.03 7.25 10.60
C PRO A 72 9.60 6.85 9.24
N SER A 73 9.45 5.57 8.88
CA SER A 73 9.81 5.09 7.56
C SER A 73 8.70 4.21 7.06
N ARG A 74 8.33 4.39 5.80
CA ARG A 74 7.26 3.59 5.22
C ARG A 74 7.79 2.37 4.47
N PHE A 75 9.11 2.25 4.34
CA PHE A 75 9.72 1.07 3.71
C PHE A 75 9.89 -0.01 4.77
N VAL A 76 9.33 -1.19 4.51
CA VAL A 76 9.35 -2.30 5.45
C VAL A 76 9.74 -3.55 4.68
N LYS A 77 10.71 -4.29 5.20
CA LYS A 77 11.19 -5.46 4.48
C LYS A 77 10.16 -6.57 4.43
N ASN A 78 9.46 -6.80 5.51
CA ASN A 78 8.47 -7.87 5.59
C ASN A 78 7.24 -7.37 6.30
N VAL A 79 6.06 -7.70 5.74
CA VAL A 79 4.78 -7.38 6.35
C VAL A 79 3.92 -8.62 6.30
N ARG A 80 3.25 -8.93 7.40
CA ARG A 80 2.29 -10.02 7.42
C ARG A 80 0.92 -9.45 7.74
N ILE A 81 -0.04 -9.78 6.90
CA ILE A 81 -1.43 -9.33 7.06
C ILE A 81 -2.30 -10.56 7.29
N VAL A 82 -3.00 -10.57 8.41
CA VAL A 82 -3.94 -11.66 8.71
C VAL A 82 -5.30 -11.00 8.92
N THR A 83 -6.28 -11.38 8.12
CA THR A 83 -7.57 -10.71 8.18
C THR A 83 -8.68 -11.62 7.68
N PHE A 84 -9.87 -11.46 8.27
CA PHE A 84 -11.08 -12.11 7.77
C PHE A 84 -11.78 -11.25 6.71
N LYS A 85 -11.28 -10.04 6.48
CA LYS A 85 -11.84 -9.11 5.50
C LYS A 85 -11.16 -9.28 4.16
N ASP A 86 -11.72 -8.66 3.15
CA ASP A 86 -11.18 -8.76 1.80
C ASP A 86 -9.81 -8.13 1.69
N VAL A 87 -8.99 -8.75 0.86
CA VAL A 87 -7.68 -8.21 0.50
C VAL A 87 -7.64 -8.15 -1.02
N ASN A 88 -7.34 -6.98 -1.55
CA ASN A 88 -7.23 -6.80 -2.99
C ASN A 88 -5.77 -6.71 -3.36
N VAL A 89 -5.35 -7.55 -4.30
CA VAL A 89 -3.97 -7.55 -4.80
C VAL A 89 -4.01 -7.33 -6.29
N GLU A 90 -3.29 -6.30 -6.73
CA GLU A 90 -3.22 -5.97 -8.15
C GLU A 90 -1.78 -5.82 -8.56
N GLU A 91 -1.48 -6.25 -9.76
CA GLU A 91 -0.15 -6.05 -10.31
C GLU A 91 -0.08 -4.68 -10.97
N VAL A 92 0.97 -3.93 -10.64
CA VAL A 92 1.15 -2.61 -11.21
C VAL A 92 1.66 -2.78 -12.64
N GLN A 93 0.90 -2.22 -13.57
CA GLN A 93 1.32 -2.28 -14.97
C GLN A 93 2.36 -1.22 -15.19
N LYS A 94 3.59 -1.66 -15.34
CA LYS A 94 4.64 -0.72 -15.63
C LYS A 94 4.74 -0.58 -17.11
N THR A 95 3.73 -0.04 -17.70
CA THR A 95 3.74 -0.09 -19.06
C THR A 95 4.50 1.00 -19.61
N ASP A 96 5.00 0.74 -20.64
CA ASP A 96 5.56 1.61 -21.45
C ASP A 96 4.53 2.30 -22.18
N ILE A 97 3.48 2.03 -21.86
CA ILE A 97 2.46 2.60 -22.49
C ILE A 97 2.48 3.96 -22.48
N ASP A 98 2.65 4.12 -22.63
CA ASP A 98 2.52 5.05 -22.63
C ASP A 98 1.96 5.73 -23.21
N ILE A 99 2.00 6.01 -23.36
CA ILE A 99 1.59 6.46 -23.61
C ILE A 99 1.33 7.25 -24.05
N PRO A 100 1.07 7.47 -24.42
CA PRO A 100 0.73 8.06 -24.90
C PRO A 100 0.82 9.07 -25.10
N ASP A 101 1.44 9.24 -25.01
CA ASP A 101 1.63 10.11 -25.24
C ASP A 101 1.47 10.40 -26.23
N ASP A 102 1.63 9.81 -26.59
CA ASP A 102 1.44 9.92 -27.58
C ASP A 102 0.47 10.30 -27.94
N MET A 103 0.16 10.16 -27.52
CA MET A 103 -0.73 10.53 -27.67
C MET A 103 -0.75 11.55 -27.82
N GLY A 104 -0.14 11.57 -27.57
CA GLY A 104 -0.39 12.66 -27.87
C GLY A 104 -0.17 13.14 -28.57
#